data_c564fbf0fa684584315c0ed1f791f51b
#
_entry.id   c564fbf0fa684584315c0ed1f791f51b
#
_cell.length_a   1.000
_cell.length_b   1.000
_cell.length_c   1.000
_cell.angle_alpha   90.00
_cell.angle_beta   90.00
_cell.angle_gamma   90.00
#
_symmetry.space_group_name_H-M   'P 1'
#
loop_
_entity.id
_entity.type
_entity.pdbx_description
1 polymer ?
#
loop_
_entity_poly.entity_id
_entity_poly.type
_entity_poly.pdbx_seq_one_letter_code
_entity_poly.pdbx_strand_id
1 'polypeptide(L)'
;VQKGCPHYLLEPSRTNLITYSEDISQSSWVKQSSGVASSPVVTASYGTSPNGGLNADRVIFNIGGGSTSSDFSQINDPVTASIGDVTTSFYIKSNTTSNYTMSLVNASGNTSNISVTTEWQRFEVNATTTTTSASFRLRLRGSESTSDYADVLVWGAQMEVGSYATSYIPTNGTAVT
;
A
#
# COMPACT_ATOMS: atom_id res chain seq x y z
N VAL A 1 -33.43 -24.03 -7.98
CA VAL A 1 -32.26 -23.18 -7.82
C VAL A 1 -32.66 -21.80 -8.27
N GLN A 2 -32.87 -20.87 -7.33
CA GLN A 2 -33.19 -19.48 -7.59
C GLN A 2 -31.90 -18.82 -8.13
N LYS A 3 -31.87 -18.48 -9.42
CA LYS A 3 -30.81 -17.64 -9.99
C LYS A 3 -30.90 -16.29 -9.29
N GLY A 4 -29.89 -15.95 -8.45
CA GLY A 4 -29.79 -14.63 -7.85
C GLY A 4 -29.85 -13.55 -8.94
N CYS A 5 -30.66 -12.52 -8.72
CA CYS A 5 -30.61 -11.33 -9.57
C CYS A 5 -29.19 -10.78 -9.56
N PRO A 6 -28.62 -10.38 -10.72
CA PRO A 6 -27.36 -9.68 -10.70
C PRO A 6 -27.51 -8.39 -9.89
N HIS A 7 -26.75 -8.27 -8.83
CA HIS A 7 -26.70 -7.04 -8.05
C HIS A 7 -25.67 -6.12 -8.71
N TYR A 8 -26.10 -4.95 -9.14
CA TYR A 8 -25.18 -3.90 -9.54
C TYR A 8 -24.64 -3.22 -8.27
N LEU A 9 -23.34 -3.25 -8.10
CA LEU A 9 -22.69 -2.43 -7.10
C LEU A 9 -22.65 -0.99 -7.63
N LEU A 10 -23.47 -0.12 -7.06
CA LEU A 10 -23.46 1.31 -7.38
C LEU A 10 -22.42 1.98 -6.50
N GLU A 11 -21.25 2.28 -7.07
CA GLU A 11 -20.20 3.06 -6.43
C GLU A 11 -20.17 4.48 -6.99
N PRO A 12 -19.80 5.49 -6.19
CA PRO A 12 -19.56 6.82 -6.71
C PRO A 12 -18.35 6.79 -7.66
N SER A 13 -18.35 7.66 -8.66
CA SER A 13 -17.17 7.86 -9.50
C SER A 13 -16.02 8.35 -8.63
N ARG A 14 -14.87 7.66 -8.69
CA ARG A 14 -13.65 7.96 -7.94
C ARG A 14 -12.46 7.95 -8.87
N THR A 15 -11.40 8.63 -8.46
CA THR A 15 -10.12 8.67 -9.17
C THR A 15 -9.05 8.00 -8.30
N ASN A 16 -8.36 6.99 -8.83
CA ASN A 16 -7.14 6.51 -8.22
C ASN A 16 -6.01 7.50 -8.50
N LEU A 17 -5.51 8.15 -7.46
CA LEU A 17 -4.47 9.18 -7.51
C LEU A 17 -3.06 8.57 -7.64
N ILE A 18 -2.87 7.30 -7.29
CA ILE A 18 -1.62 6.56 -7.52
C ILE A 18 -1.48 6.34 -9.03
N THR A 19 -0.36 6.75 -9.62
CA THR A 19 -0.18 6.70 -11.07
C THR A 19 0.29 5.34 -11.60
N TYR A 20 0.94 4.54 -10.76
CA TYR A 20 1.38 3.17 -11.06
C TYR A 20 0.93 2.23 -9.95
N SER A 21 -0.31 1.79 -10.03
CA SER A 21 -0.96 1.02 -8.97
C SER A 21 -0.53 -0.45 -8.89
N GLU A 22 0.08 -0.99 -9.95
CA GLU A 22 0.53 -2.38 -10.06
C GLU A 22 2.04 -2.50 -10.28
N ASP A 23 2.78 -1.38 -10.36
CA ASP A 23 4.22 -1.38 -10.60
C ASP A 23 4.95 -0.44 -9.62
N ILE A 24 5.34 -1.01 -8.47
CA ILE A 24 6.08 -0.32 -7.41
C ILE A 24 7.55 -0.08 -7.81
N SER A 25 8.03 -0.67 -8.90
CA SER A 25 9.39 -0.44 -9.39
C SER A 25 9.57 0.96 -9.98
N GLN A 26 8.50 1.61 -10.42
CA GLN A 26 8.50 2.94 -11.04
C GLN A 26 9.08 4.03 -10.13
N SER A 27 9.58 5.10 -10.74
CA SER A 27 10.26 6.19 -10.03
C SER A 27 9.33 7.06 -9.17
N SER A 28 8.01 7.07 -9.41
CA SER A 28 7.02 7.70 -8.53
C SER A 28 7.04 7.07 -7.13
N TRP A 29 7.29 5.76 -7.08
CA TRP A 29 7.47 5.04 -5.83
C TRP A 29 8.88 5.24 -5.29
N VAL A 30 9.02 6.07 -4.27
CA VAL A 30 10.30 6.37 -3.62
C VAL A 30 10.63 5.27 -2.62
N LYS A 31 11.80 4.62 -2.78
CA LYS A 31 12.34 3.61 -1.87
C LYS A 31 13.30 4.31 -0.91
N GLN A 32 12.97 4.34 0.38
CA GLN A 32 13.71 5.11 1.38
C GLN A 32 14.09 4.27 2.59
N SER A 33 15.23 4.59 3.18
CA SER A 33 15.67 4.06 4.47
C SER A 33 16.40 5.12 5.28
N SER A 34 16.51 4.89 6.58
CA SER A 34 17.28 5.72 7.49
C SER A 34 17.80 4.88 8.66
N GLY A 35 18.76 5.44 9.40
CA GLY A 35 19.41 4.75 10.52
C GLY A 35 20.21 3.55 10.05
N VAL A 36 20.03 2.40 10.69
CA VAL A 36 20.69 1.14 10.34
C VAL A 36 19.92 0.32 9.29
N ALA A 37 18.76 0.79 8.85
CA ALA A 37 17.92 0.11 7.89
C ALA A 37 18.47 0.18 6.46
N SER A 38 18.07 -0.77 5.62
CA SER A 38 18.32 -0.78 4.19
C SER A 38 17.09 -0.31 3.41
N SER A 39 17.32 0.34 2.27
CA SER A 39 16.23 0.70 1.35
C SER A 39 15.50 -0.55 0.86
N PRO A 40 14.17 -0.50 0.68
CA PRO A 40 13.43 -1.63 0.16
C PRO A 40 13.93 -2.07 -1.21
N VAL A 41 14.00 -3.39 -1.42
CA VAL A 41 14.31 -3.98 -2.72
C VAL A 41 12.99 -4.39 -3.38
N VAL A 42 12.73 -3.87 -4.57
CA VAL A 42 11.52 -4.16 -5.35
C VAL A 42 11.88 -5.02 -6.56
N THR A 43 11.11 -6.09 -6.77
CA THR A 43 11.15 -6.91 -7.98
C THR A 43 9.76 -6.90 -8.61
N ALA A 44 9.64 -6.24 -9.76
CA ALA A 44 8.38 -6.10 -10.47
C ALA A 44 7.88 -7.44 -11.05
N SER A 45 6.54 -7.58 -11.11
CA SER A 45 5.86 -8.73 -11.72
C SER A 45 6.38 -10.09 -11.24
N TYR A 46 6.63 -10.19 -9.94
CA TYR A 46 7.26 -11.37 -9.32
C TYR A 46 6.27 -12.49 -9.01
N GLY A 47 5.06 -12.15 -8.61
CA GLY A 47 4.08 -13.11 -8.11
C GLY A 47 2.68 -12.95 -8.71
N THR A 48 1.85 -13.98 -8.49
CA THR A 48 0.45 -13.94 -8.90
C THR A 48 -0.34 -13.02 -7.97
N SER A 49 -1.01 -12.03 -8.55
CA SER A 49 -1.86 -11.07 -7.85
C SER A 49 -3.28 -11.61 -7.62
N PRO A 50 -4.13 -10.90 -6.84
CA PRO A 50 -5.51 -11.30 -6.59
C PRO A 50 -6.38 -11.43 -7.86
N ASN A 51 -6.03 -10.74 -8.95
CA ASN A 51 -6.74 -10.85 -10.24
C ASN A 51 -6.30 -12.07 -11.08
N GLY A 52 -5.30 -12.84 -10.62
CA GLY A 52 -4.77 -14.02 -11.30
C GLY A 52 -3.63 -13.72 -12.29
N GLY A 53 -3.27 -12.47 -12.50
CA GLY A 53 -2.13 -12.06 -13.34
C GLY A 53 -0.80 -12.23 -12.64
N LEU A 54 0.29 -12.36 -13.41
CA LEU A 54 1.67 -12.33 -12.89
C LEU A 54 2.15 -10.87 -12.84
N ASN A 55 1.54 -10.06 -11.98
CA ASN A 55 1.77 -8.61 -11.87
C ASN A 55 1.77 -8.09 -10.42
N ALA A 56 1.96 -8.97 -9.44
CA ALA A 56 2.24 -8.55 -8.08
C ALA A 56 3.74 -8.32 -7.90
N ASP A 57 4.12 -7.20 -7.30
CA ASP A 57 5.50 -6.87 -7.03
C ASP A 57 5.97 -7.46 -5.70
N ARG A 58 7.18 -8.01 -5.68
CA ARG A 58 7.84 -8.40 -4.44
C ARG A 58 8.57 -7.21 -3.86
N VAL A 59 8.36 -6.96 -2.56
CA VAL A 59 9.06 -5.91 -1.82
C VAL A 59 9.69 -6.50 -0.58
N ILE A 60 11.01 -6.32 -0.43
CA ILE A 60 11.76 -6.75 0.74
C ILE A 60 12.12 -5.51 1.55
N PHE A 61 11.71 -5.49 2.82
CA PHE A 61 12.05 -4.46 3.80
C PHE A 61 12.99 -5.04 4.86
N ASN A 62 13.95 -4.23 5.34
CA ASN A 62 14.85 -4.63 6.42
C ASN A 62 15.29 -3.41 7.22
N ILE A 63 15.02 -3.41 8.53
CA ILE A 63 15.46 -2.37 9.45
C ILE A 63 16.73 -2.73 10.24
N GLY A 64 17.32 -3.92 9.99
CA GLY A 64 18.63 -4.29 10.52
C GLY A 64 18.71 -4.36 12.06
N GLY A 65 17.60 -4.68 12.75
CA GLY A 65 17.52 -4.65 14.20
C GLY A 65 17.37 -3.25 14.80
N GLY A 66 17.11 -2.23 13.97
CA GLY A 66 16.88 -0.86 14.43
C GLY A 66 15.65 -0.73 15.34
N SER A 67 15.75 0.05 16.41
CA SER A 67 14.71 0.17 17.43
C SER A 67 14.19 1.59 17.63
N THR A 68 14.68 2.55 16.86
CA THR A 68 14.34 3.97 17.01
C THR A 68 13.40 4.46 15.88
N SER A 69 12.87 5.65 16.04
CA SER A 69 12.07 6.30 14.98
C SER A 69 12.90 6.68 13.75
N SER A 70 14.23 6.71 13.85
CA SER A 70 15.14 6.95 12.74
C SER A 70 15.42 5.68 11.93
N ASP A 71 15.16 4.50 12.48
CA ASP A 71 15.42 3.22 11.83
C ASP A 71 14.18 2.80 11.05
N PHE A 72 14.13 3.06 9.73
CA PHE A 72 13.00 2.67 8.89
C PHE A 72 13.42 2.24 7.50
N SER A 73 12.63 1.34 6.93
CA SER A 73 12.66 0.90 5.53
C SER A 73 11.25 1.08 4.97
N GLN A 74 11.07 1.89 3.90
CA GLN A 74 9.74 2.23 3.40
C GLN A 74 9.66 2.39 1.88
N ILE A 75 8.48 2.08 1.33
CA ILE A 75 8.03 2.57 0.03
C ILE A 75 7.05 3.72 0.26
N ASN A 76 7.13 4.74 -0.59
CA ASN A 76 6.32 5.94 -0.50
C ASN A 76 5.96 6.46 -1.89
N ASP A 77 4.68 6.68 -2.17
CA ASP A 77 4.22 7.41 -3.36
C ASP A 77 3.56 8.72 -2.92
N PRO A 78 4.22 9.87 -3.12
CA PRO A 78 3.64 11.18 -2.83
C PRO A 78 2.61 11.54 -3.91
N VAL A 79 1.42 11.93 -3.48
CA VAL A 79 0.33 12.36 -4.36
C VAL A 79 -0.24 13.71 -3.96
N THR A 80 -0.92 14.38 -4.88
CA THR A 80 -1.72 15.56 -4.58
C THR A 80 -3.18 15.15 -4.48
N ALA A 81 -3.81 15.37 -3.33
CA ALA A 81 -5.23 15.09 -3.09
C ALA A 81 -5.97 16.38 -2.71
N SER A 82 -7.29 16.38 -2.84
CA SER A 82 -8.10 17.47 -2.28
C SER A 82 -8.09 17.42 -0.75
N ILE A 83 -8.21 18.57 -0.11
CA ILE A 83 -8.41 18.65 1.34
C ILE A 83 -9.74 17.96 1.68
N GLY A 84 -9.75 17.17 2.75
CA GLY A 84 -10.90 16.38 3.21
C GLY A 84 -10.55 14.92 3.38
N ASP A 85 -11.55 14.04 3.32
CA ASP A 85 -11.35 12.61 3.49
C ASP A 85 -10.62 12.01 2.28
N VAL A 86 -9.58 11.24 2.58
CA VAL A 86 -8.78 10.48 1.61
C VAL A 86 -8.62 9.05 2.12
N THR A 87 -8.95 8.09 1.29
CA THR A 87 -8.80 6.66 1.61
C THR A 87 -7.67 6.06 0.78
N THR A 88 -6.80 5.36 1.46
CA THR A 88 -5.72 4.55 0.87
C THR A 88 -6.09 3.08 0.99
N SER A 89 -5.93 2.30 -0.07
CA SER A 89 -6.10 0.85 -0.03
C SER A 89 -5.09 0.13 -0.91
N PHE A 90 -4.82 -1.14 -0.61
CA PHE A 90 -3.91 -1.98 -1.38
C PHE A 90 -4.05 -3.44 -0.97
N TYR A 91 -3.57 -4.34 -1.80
CA TYR A 91 -3.49 -5.76 -1.50
C TYR A 91 -2.06 -6.13 -1.14
N ILE A 92 -1.92 -6.97 -0.11
CA ILE A 92 -0.63 -7.46 0.36
C ILE A 92 -0.76 -8.87 0.92
N LYS A 93 0.31 -9.66 0.77
CA LYS A 93 0.52 -10.91 1.49
C LYS A 93 1.99 -11.16 1.75
N SER A 94 2.29 -12.02 2.69
CA SER A 94 3.65 -12.56 2.86
C SER A 94 4.05 -13.39 1.64
N ASN A 95 5.29 -13.20 1.18
CA ASN A 95 5.91 -14.05 0.17
C ASN A 95 6.62 -15.27 0.78
N THR A 96 6.55 -15.41 2.10
CA THR A 96 7.12 -16.51 2.87
C THR A 96 6.04 -17.24 3.67
N THR A 97 6.43 -18.19 4.51
CA THR A 97 5.53 -18.86 5.46
C THR A 97 5.33 -18.09 6.77
N SER A 98 6.03 -16.95 6.95
CA SER A 98 5.96 -16.11 8.15
C SER A 98 4.93 -15.01 7.99
N ASN A 99 4.28 -14.63 9.10
CA ASN A 99 3.49 -13.41 9.18
C ASN A 99 4.39 -12.24 9.57
N TYR A 100 4.02 -11.02 9.13
CA TYR A 100 4.75 -9.80 9.43
C TYR A 100 3.83 -8.75 10.03
N THR A 101 4.37 -7.96 10.97
CA THR A 101 3.74 -6.71 11.40
C THR A 101 4.42 -5.56 10.68
N MET A 102 3.64 -4.77 9.95
CA MET A 102 4.10 -3.62 9.18
C MET A 102 3.29 -2.38 9.54
N SER A 103 3.79 -1.20 9.22
CA SER A 103 3.07 0.04 9.43
C SER A 103 2.56 0.60 8.09
N LEU A 104 1.27 0.90 8.06
CA LEU A 104 0.63 1.69 7.02
C LEU A 104 0.46 3.12 7.54
N VAL A 105 1.00 4.09 6.80
CA VAL A 105 0.86 5.51 7.12
C VAL A 105 -0.20 6.10 6.21
N ASN A 106 -1.24 6.65 6.80
CA ASN A 106 -2.34 7.25 6.05
C ASN A 106 -1.98 8.63 5.45
N ALA A 107 -2.88 9.17 4.65
CA ALA A 107 -2.70 10.44 3.96
C ALA A 107 -2.38 11.64 4.89
N SER A 108 -2.81 11.61 6.15
CA SER A 108 -2.52 12.63 7.18
C SER A 108 -1.20 12.39 7.93
N GLY A 109 -0.48 11.30 7.63
CA GLY A 109 0.77 10.95 8.30
C GLY A 109 0.60 10.12 9.59
N ASN A 110 -0.61 9.76 9.98
CA ASN A 110 -0.85 8.87 11.12
C ASN A 110 -0.56 7.41 10.73
N THR A 111 -0.08 6.65 11.70
CA THR A 111 0.37 5.26 11.50
C THR A 111 -0.61 4.28 12.10
N SER A 112 -0.88 3.20 11.37
CA SER A 112 -1.59 2.01 11.85
C SER A 112 -0.77 0.77 11.57
N ASN A 113 -0.62 -0.11 12.56
CA ASN A 113 0.03 -1.41 12.34
C ASN A 113 -0.95 -2.37 11.67
N ILE A 114 -0.46 -3.10 10.69
CA ILE A 114 -1.18 -4.15 9.98
C ILE A 114 -0.48 -5.49 10.17
N SER A 115 -1.26 -6.58 10.26
CA SER A 115 -0.75 -7.94 10.29
C SER A 115 -0.86 -8.55 8.90
N VAL A 116 0.27 -8.77 8.26
CA VAL A 116 0.38 -9.36 6.92
C VAL A 116 0.54 -10.87 7.07
N THR A 117 -0.38 -11.63 6.48
CA THR A 117 -0.38 -13.09 6.51
C THR A 117 0.03 -13.69 5.16
N THR A 118 0.04 -15.01 5.07
CA THR A 118 0.33 -15.75 3.83
C THR A 118 -0.79 -15.66 2.78
N GLU A 119 -1.97 -15.20 3.17
CA GLU A 119 -3.11 -15.02 2.27
C GLU A 119 -3.22 -13.56 1.80
N TRP A 120 -3.74 -13.36 0.59
CA TRP A 120 -4.02 -12.03 0.10
C TRP A 120 -5.06 -11.32 0.97
N GLN A 121 -4.70 -10.13 1.44
CA GLN A 121 -5.56 -9.26 2.24
C GLN A 121 -5.60 -7.87 1.58
N ARG A 122 -6.78 -7.25 1.53
CA ARG A 122 -6.92 -5.84 1.20
C ARG A 122 -6.94 -5.05 2.51
N PHE A 123 -6.01 -4.15 2.66
CA PHE A 123 -6.02 -3.16 3.74
C PHE A 123 -6.51 -1.83 3.21
N GLU A 124 -7.24 -1.13 4.04
CA GLU A 124 -7.69 0.23 3.78
C GLU A 124 -7.52 1.09 5.03
N VAL A 125 -7.22 2.36 4.82
CA VAL A 125 -7.15 3.35 5.87
C VAL A 125 -7.65 4.70 5.35
N ASN A 126 -8.59 5.27 6.08
CA ASN A 126 -9.10 6.61 5.83
C ASN A 126 -8.38 7.64 6.71
N ALA A 127 -8.26 8.85 6.20
CA ALA A 127 -7.77 10.00 6.95
C ALA A 127 -8.37 11.29 6.40
N THR A 128 -8.68 12.23 7.28
CA THR A 128 -9.03 13.60 6.87
C THR A 128 -7.73 14.41 6.75
N THR A 129 -7.45 14.89 5.54
CA THR A 129 -6.28 15.74 5.27
C THR A 129 -6.63 17.21 5.41
N THR A 130 -5.68 18.01 5.92
CA THR A 130 -5.79 19.46 6.04
C THR A 130 -4.94 20.20 5.00
N THR A 131 -4.19 19.45 4.19
CA THR A 131 -3.34 19.94 3.11
C THR A 131 -3.56 19.13 1.85
N THR A 132 -3.12 19.63 0.71
CA THR A 132 -3.17 18.89 -0.57
C THR A 132 -2.04 17.88 -0.72
N SER A 133 -1.05 17.87 0.18
CA SER A 133 0.03 16.90 0.18
C SER A 133 -0.42 15.62 0.89
N ALA A 134 -0.49 14.54 0.18
CA ALA A 134 -0.81 13.21 0.70
C ALA A 134 0.25 12.21 0.25
N SER A 135 0.32 11.05 0.88
CA SER A 135 1.22 9.98 0.43
C SER A 135 0.69 8.61 0.82
N PHE A 136 0.84 7.66 -0.08
CA PHE A 136 0.81 6.24 0.29
C PHE A 136 2.17 5.90 0.91
N ARG A 137 2.17 5.24 2.08
CA ARG A 137 3.43 4.81 2.68
C ARG A 137 3.26 3.49 3.43
N LEU A 138 4.05 2.50 3.04
CA LEU A 138 4.16 1.21 3.73
C LEU A 138 5.58 1.04 4.23
N ARG A 139 5.76 0.61 5.50
CA ARG A 139 7.09 0.56 6.10
C ARG A 139 7.24 -0.46 7.22
N LEU A 140 8.50 -0.76 7.52
CA LEU A 140 8.97 -1.20 8.83
C LEU A 140 9.64 -0.01 9.53
N ARG A 141 9.45 0.13 10.84
CA ARG A 141 10.07 1.19 11.63
C ARG A 141 10.27 0.73 13.07
N GLY A 142 11.47 0.92 13.62
CA GLY A 142 11.85 0.40 14.91
C GLY A 142 11.01 0.89 16.09
N SER A 143 10.50 2.13 16.05
CA SER A 143 9.63 2.69 17.10
C SER A 143 8.15 2.30 16.98
N GLU A 144 7.76 1.54 15.96
CA GLU A 144 6.36 1.23 15.67
C GLU A 144 5.99 -0.23 15.95
N SER A 145 6.86 -0.95 16.65
CA SER A 145 6.67 -2.38 16.98
C SER A 145 6.41 -3.25 15.75
N THR A 146 7.08 -2.92 14.63
CA THR A 146 7.02 -3.69 13.40
C THR A 146 8.01 -4.87 13.43
N SER A 147 7.88 -5.80 12.47
CA SER A 147 8.92 -6.81 12.22
C SER A 147 10.24 -6.15 11.80
N ASP A 148 11.37 -6.78 12.06
CA ASP A 148 12.69 -6.29 11.62
C ASP A 148 12.92 -6.51 10.12
N TYR A 149 12.25 -7.49 9.57
CA TYR A 149 12.33 -7.91 8.18
C TYR A 149 10.94 -8.28 7.66
N ALA A 150 10.66 -7.99 6.41
CA ALA A 150 9.47 -8.46 5.72
C ALA A 150 9.76 -8.68 4.23
N ASP A 151 9.29 -9.81 3.72
CA ASP A 151 9.30 -10.18 2.30
C ASP A 151 7.85 -10.40 1.89
N VAL A 152 7.31 -9.47 1.12
CA VAL A 152 5.88 -9.40 0.81
C VAL A 152 5.62 -9.24 -0.68
N LEU A 153 4.45 -9.68 -1.12
CA LEU A 153 3.87 -9.32 -2.41
C LEU A 153 2.86 -8.19 -2.20
N VAL A 154 2.97 -7.15 -3.01
CA VAL A 154 2.08 -5.97 -2.98
C VAL A 154 1.45 -5.80 -4.36
N TRP A 155 0.17 -5.40 -4.40
CA TRP A 155 -0.56 -5.17 -5.63
C TRP A 155 -1.74 -4.22 -5.42
N GLY A 156 -2.13 -3.50 -6.48
CA GLY A 156 -3.37 -2.75 -6.51
C GLY A 156 -3.42 -1.59 -5.53
N ALA A 157 -2.35 -0.80 -5.46
CA ALA A 157 -2.31 0.40 -4.63
C ALA A 157 -3.31 1.44 -5.16
N GLN A 158 -4.12 2.01 -4.26
CA GLN A 158 -5.13 3.00 -4.60
C GLN A 158 -5.19 4.07 -3.52
N MET A 159 -5.27 5.32 -3.94
CA MET A 159 -5.59 6.45 -3.08
C MET A 159 -6.66 7.29 -3.74
N GLU A 160 -7.75 7.56 -3.05
CA GLU A 160 -8.92 8.24 -3.58
C GLU A 160 -9.48 9.25 -2.59
N VAL A 161 -10.08 10.32 -3.10
CA VAL A 161 -10.82 11.28 -2.28
C VAL A 161 -12.15 10.65 -1.86
N GLY A 162 -12.36 10.55 -0.57
CA GLY A 162 -13.57 9.96 0.03
C GLY A 162 -13.27 9.20 1.31
N SER A 163 -14.31 8.82 2.04
CA SER A 163 -14.23 8.23 3.38
C SER A 163 -14.17 6.70 3.41
N TYR A 164 -14.19 6.04 2.24
CA TYR A 164 -14.09 4.58 2.10
C TYR A 164 -13.48 4.24 0.73
N ALA A 165 -12.88 3.05 0.62
CA ALA A 165 -12.32 2.56 -0.62
C ALA A 165 -13.42 1.98 -1.54
N THR A 166 -13.38 2.36 -2.82
CA THR A 166 -14.22 1.76 -3.87
C THR A 166 -13.56 0.50 -4.44
N SER A 167 -14.17 -0.11 -5.43
CA SER A 167 -13.55 -1.18 -6.23
C SER A 167 -12.21 -0.71 -6.80
N TYR A 168 -11.29 -1.65 -6.97
CA TYR A 168 -9.96 -1.32 -7.43
C TYR A 168 -9.97 -0.71 -8.85
N ILE A 169 -9.31 0.43 -9.00
CA ILE A 169 -9.15 1.18 -10.26
C ILE A 169 -7.67 1.07 -10.69
N PRO A 170 -7.35 0.28 -11.72
CA PRO A 170 -5.97 0.13 -12.19
C PRO A 170 -5.46 1.41 -12.86
N THR A 171 -4.17 1.71 -12.64
CA THR A 171 -3.49 2.86 -13.26
C THR A 171 -2.14 2.44 -13.83
N ASN A 172 -1.75 3.09 -14.94
CA ASN A 172 -0.45 2.87 -15.58
C ASN A 172 0.04 4.19 -16.20
N GLY A 173 0.73 4.99 -15.39
CA GLY A 173 1.35 6.25 -15.78
C GLY A 173 0.53 7.51 -15.51
N THR A 174 -0.79 7.40 -15.34
CA THR A 174 -1.69 8.52 -15.03
C THR A 174 -2.77 8.10 -14.04
N ALA A 175 -3.30 9.08 -13.28
CA ALA A 175 -4.51 8.88 -12.47
C ALA A 175 -5.71 8.52 -13.38
N VAL A 176 -6.59 7.62 -12.91
CA VAL A 176 -7.75 7.10 -13.66
C VAL A 176 -9.01 7.20 -12.81
N THR A 177 -10.10 7.61 -13.46
CA THR A 177 -11.45 7.71 -12.86
C THR A 177 -12.36 6.65 -13.41
#